data_a89e366f462e61550e2447a6cc7e5b99
#
_entry.id   a89e366f462e61550e2447a6cc7e5b99
#
_cell.length_a   1.000
_cell.length_b   1.000
_cell.length_c   1.000
_cell.angle_alpha   90.00
_cell.angle_beta   90.00
_cell.angle_gamma   90.00
#
_symmetry.space_group_name_H-M   'P 1'
#
loop_
_entity.id
_entity.type
_entity.pdbx_description
1 polymer ?
#
loop_
_entity_poly.entity_id
_entity_poly.type
_entity_poly.pdbx_seq_one_letter_code
_entity_poly.pdbx_strand_id
1 'polypeptide(L)' 'MDKVKNFEDAVKQLEEIVELLEKGDIPLEESLVLFQRGVALSGYCTRKLDETEKKIVQLIEESGELKEKACMQEVQE' A
#
# COMPACT_ATOMS: atom_id res chain seq x y z
N MET A 1 7.30 -10.89 -13.52
CA MET A 1 6.59 -10.68 -12.53
C MET A 1 5.33 -9.98 -12.77
N ASP A 2 4.54 -10.08 -11.95
CA ASP A 2 3.34 -9.64 -12.18
C ASP A 2 3.27 -8.23 -12.36
N LYS A 3 2.46 -7.79 -13.26
CA LYS A 3 2.27 -6.43 -13.49
C LYS A 3 1.26 -5.92 -12.55
N VAL A 4 1.57 -4.84 -11.88
CA VAL A 4 0.67 -4.21 -10.96
C VAL A 4 -0.02 -3.09 -11.69
N LYS A 5 -1.31 -3.21 -11.88
CA LYS A 5 -2.05 -2.21 -12.63
C LYS A 5 -2.37 -1.00 -11.79
N ASN A 6 -2.71 -1.22 -10.52
CA ASN A 6 -3.06 -0.10 -9.68
C ASN A 6 -2.92 -0.55 -8.25
N PHE A 7 -3.28 0.33 -7.33
CA PHE A 7 -3.12 0.07 -5.91
C PHE A 7 -3.94 -1.12 -5.47
N GLU A 8 -5.17 -1.23 -5.93
CA GLU A 8 -6.01 -2.34 -5.54
C GLU A 8 -5.43 -3.67 -5.98
N ASP A 9 -4.88 -3.68 -7.18
CA ASP A 9 -4.28 -4.91 -7.69
C ASP A 9 -3.08 -5.29 -6.84
N ALA A 10 -2.29 -4.32 -6.43
CA ALA A 10 -1.12 -4.59 -5.61
C ALA A 10 -1.54 -5.17 -4.25
N VAL A 11 -2.57 -4.62 -3.66
CA VAL A 11 -3.05 -5.10 -2.38
C VAL A 11 -3.54 -6.53 -2.50
N LYS A 12 -4.25 -6.81 -3.59
CA LYS A 12 -4.76 -8.14 -3.80
C LYS A 12 -3.63 -9.14 -3.93
N GLN A 13 -2.63 -8.82 -4.70
CA GLN A 13 -1.49 -9.71 -4.85
C GLN A 13 -0.77 -9.90 -3.53
N LEU A 14 -0.65 -8.82 -2.76
CA LEU A 14 0.01 -8.91 -1.48
C LEU A 14 -0.76 -9.84 -0.54
N GLU A 15 -2.07 -9.73 -0.54
CA GLU A 15 -2.90 -10.60 0.28
C GLU A 15 -2.70 -12.06 -0.09
N GLU A 16 -2.62 -12.34 -1.36
CA GLU A 16 -2.41 -13.70 -1.80
C GLU A 16 -1.07 -14.24 -1.34
N ILE A 17 -0.05 -13.38 -1.39
CA ILE A 17 1.27 -13.80 -0.96
C ILE A 17 1.26 -14.10 0.54
N VAL A 18 0.62 -13.24 1.30
CA VAL A 18 0.55 -13.44 2.74
C VAL A 18 -0.15 -14.75 3.06
N GLU A 19 -1.23 -15.04 2.35
CA GLU A 19 -1.94 -16.29 2.58
C GLU A 19 -1.04 -17.48 2.32
N LEU A 20 -0.30 -17.44 1.23
CA LEU A 20 0.57 -18.54 0.91
C LEU A 20 1.66 -18.72 1.95
N LEU A 21 2.22 -17.63 2.42
CA LEU A 21 3.25 -17.70 3.43
C LEU A 21 2.70 -18.20 4.76
N GLU A 22 1.49 -17.82 5.07
CA GLU A 22 0.89 -18.25 6.32
C GLU A 22 0.60 -19.74 6.35
N LYS A 23 0.27 -20.29 5.21
CA LYS A 23 0.04 -21.71 5.15
C LYS A 23 1.29 -22.50 5.50
N GLY A 24 2.42 -22.03 5.06
CA GLY A 24 3.67 -22.64 5.45
C GLY A 24 3.92 -23.98 4.81
N ASP A 25 3.21 -24.35 3.77
CA ASP A 25 3.44 -25.64 3.14
C ASP A 25 4.07 -25.50 1.78
N ILE A 26 4.89 -24.50 1.60
CA ILE A 26 5.64 -24.32 0.36
C ILE A 26 7.12 -24.40 0.67
N PRO A 27 7.93 -24.76 -0.31
CA PRO A 27 9.37 -24.87 -0.09
C PRO A 27 9.96 -23.53 0.31
N LEU A 28 11.06 -23.61 1.05
CA LEU A 28 11.69 -22.40 1.54
C LEU A 28 12.08 -21.48 0.42
N GLU A 29 12.59 -22.03 -0.67
CA GLU A 29 13.01 -21.20 -1.76
C GLU A 29 11.86 -20.39 -2.34
N GLU A 30 10.71 -21.03 -2.45
CA GLU A 30 9.54 -20.32 -2.95
C GLU A 30 9.08 -19.27 -1.95
N SER A 31 9.20 -19.58 -0.68
CA SER A 31 8.85 -18.60 0.33
C SER A 31 9.70 -17.34 0.19
N LEU A 32 10.98 -17.51 -0.08
CA LEU A 32 11.84 -16.35 -0.24
C LEU A 32 11.46 -15.53 -1.45
N VAL A 33 11.11 -16.19 -2.54
CA VAL A 33 10.69 -15.47 -3.73
C VAL A 33 9.41 -14.69 -3.44
N LEU A 34 8.47 -15.33 -2.77
CA LEU A 34 7.21 -14.67 -2.43
C LEU A 34 7.46 -13.49 -1.50
N PHE A 35 8.37 -13.67 -0.56
CA PHE A 35 8.68 -12.60 0.37
C PHE A 35 9.26 -11.40 -0.37
N GLN A 36 10.18 -11.65 -1.29
CA GLN A 36 10.76 -10.57 -2.07
C GLN A 36 9.70 -9.85 -2.88
N ARG A 37 8.80 -10.62 -3.48
CA ARG A 37 7.71 -10.03 -4.24
C ARG A 37 6.81 -9.20 -3.32
N GLY A 38 6.55 -9.70 -2.12
CA GLY A 38 5.74 -8.97 -1.17
C GLY A 38 6.37 -7.65 -0.77
N VAL A 39 7.69 -7.66 -0.59
CA VAL A 39 8.38 -6.43 -0.24
C VAL A 39 8.25 -5.41 -1.36
N ALA A 40 8.39 -5.86 -2.60
CA ALA A 40 8.25 -4.96 -3.74
C ALA A 40 6.84 -4.38 -3.82
N LEU A 41 5.84 -5.22 -3.61
CA LEU A 41 4.46 -4.77 -3.64
C LEU A 41 4.18 -3.80 -2.49
N SER A 42 4.75 -4.09 -1.35
CA SER A 42 4.58 -3.22 -0.20
C SER A 42 5.17 -1.85 -0.47
N GLY A 43 6.32 -1.82 -1.12
CA GLY A 43 6.92 -0.56 -1.49
C GLY A 43 6.06 0.21 -2.46
N TYR A 44 5.47 -0.49 -3.41
CA TYR A 44 4.58 0.17 -4.36
C TYR A 44 3.39 0.78 -3.63
N CYS A 45 2.80 0.03 -2.71
CA CYS A 45 1.65 0.52 -1.97
C CYS A 45 2.01 1.73 -1.13
N THR A 46 3.18 1.69 -0.51
CA THR A 46 3.61 2.80 0.31
C THR A 46 3.77 4.06 -0.53
N ARG A 47 4.38 3.92 -1.70
CA ARG A 47 4.55 5.07 -2.57
C ARG A 47 3.21 5.61 -3.03
N LYS A 48 2.28 4.73 -3.36
CA LYS A 48 0.96 5.17 -3.80
C LYS A 48 0.22 5.90 -2.70
N LEU A 49 0.30 5.39 -1.49
CA LEU A 49 -0.35 6.06 -0.38
C LEU A 49 0.28 7.42 -0.14
N ASP A 50 1.60 7.48 -0.23
CA ASP A 50 2.30 8.73 -0.03
C ASP A 50 1.90 9.76 -1.06
N GLU A 51 1.83 9.36 -2.31
CA GLU A 51 1.42 10.26 -3.37
C GLU A 51 -0.01 10.74 -3.17
N THR A 52 -0.87 9.83 -2.79
CA THR A 52 -2.27 10.19 -2.58
C THR A 52 -2.40 11.16 -1.41
N GLU A 53 -1.64 10.92 -0.36
CA GLU A 53 -1.69 11.80 0.78
C GLU A 53 -1.24 13.20 0.40
N LYS A 54 -0.19 13.30 -0.40
CA LYS A 54 0.27 14.60 -0.84
C LYS A 54 -0.78 15.31 -1.67
N LYS A 55 -1.47 14.58 -2.52
CA LYS A 55 -2.52 15.18 -3.31
C LYS A 55 -3.65 15.71 -2.45
N ILE A 56 -4.02 14.94 -1.44
CA ILE A 56 -5.09 15.37 -0.57
C ILE A 56 -4.70 16.62 0.19
N VAL A 57 -3.47 16.65 0.70
CA VAL A 57 -3.00 17.82 1.41
C VAL A 57 -3.01 19.04 0.50
N GLN A 58 -2.58 18.85 -0.73
CA GLN A 58 -2.55 19.96 -1.66
C GLN A 58 -3.94 20.49 -1.94
N LEU A 59 -4.91 19.61 -2.11
CA LEU A 59 -6.28 20.04 -2.33
C LEU A 59 -6.84 20.82 -1.15
N ILE A 60 -6.51 20.36 0.04
CA ILE A 60 -6.96 21.04 1.23
C ILE A 60 -6.36 22.44 1.31
N GLU A 61 -5.08 22.54 1.01
CA GLU A 61 -4.42 23.82 1.04
C GLU A 61 -5.00 24.78 0.02
N GLU A 62 -5.30 24.26 -1.16
CA GLU A 62 -5.84 25.09 -2.20
C GLU A 62 -7.22 25.59 -1.85
N SER A 63 -8.01 24.76 -1.19
CA SER A 63 -9.33 25.19 -0.81
C SER A 63 -9.29 26.14 0.36
N GLY A 64 -8.24 26.08 1.16
CA GLY A 64 -8.11 26.98 2.29
C GLY A 64 -9.09 26.70 3.39
N GLU A 65 -9.57 25.47 3.48
CA GLU A 65 -10.60 25.15 4.43
C GLU A 65 -10.00 24.67 5.73
N LEU A 66 -10.32 25.32 6.79
CA LEU A 66 -9.86 24.90 8.09
C LEU A 66 -10.51 23.64 8.59
N LYS A 67 -11.71 23.41 8.11
CA LYS A 67 -12.41 22.20 8.53
C LYS A 67 -11.66 20.97 8.12
N GLU A 68 -11.06 21.01 6.96
CA GLU A 68 -10.32 19.88 6.50
C GLU A 68 -9.14 19.62 7.38
N LYS A 69 -8.59 20.65 7.96
CA LYS A 69 -7.49 20.45 8.87
C LYS A 69 -7.90 19.60 10.04
N ALA A 70 -9.10 19.83 10.53
CA ALA A 70 -9.60 19.03 11.62
C ALA A 70 -9.66 17.57 11.23
N CYS A 71 -10.12 17.30 10.02
CA CYS A 71 -10.16 15.94 9.53
C CYS A 71 -8.79 15.34 9.47
N MET A 72 -7.84 16.10 9.00
CA MET A 72 -6.48 15.60 8.90
C MET A 72 -5.94 15.25 10.27
N GLN A 73 -6.24 16.04 11.25
CA GLN A 73 -5.78 15.75 12.58
C GLN A 73 -6.33 14.44 13.09
N GLU A 74 -7.57 14.18 12.79
CA GLU A 74 -8.15 12.93 13.21
C GLU A 74 -7.43 11.76 12.58
N VAL A 75 -7.09 11.90 11.34
CA VAL A 75 -6.42 10.82 10.64
C VAL A 75 -5.08 10.53 11.24
N GLN A 76 -4.43 11.53 11.76
CA GLN A 76 -3.11 11.35 12.30
C GLN A 76 -3.11 10.55 13.59
N GLU A 77 -4.21 10.45 14.20
CA GLU A 77 -4.25 9.68 15.40
C GLU A 77 -3.90 8.26 15.16
#